data_baeca2092a50c041cc37dbde54fa1570
#
_entry.id   baeca2092a50c041cc37dbde54fa1570
#
_cell.length_a   1.000
_cell.length_b   1.000
_cell.length_c   1.000
_cell.angle_alpha   90.00
_cell.angle_beta   90.00
_cell.angle_gamma   90.00
#
_symmetry.space_group_name_H-M   'P 1'
#
loop_
_entity.id
_entity.type
_entity.pdbx_description
1 polymer ?
#
loop_
_entity_poly.entity_id
_entity_poly.type
_entity_poly.pdbx_seq_one_letter_code
_entity_poly.pdbx_strand_id
1 'polypeptide(L)'
;MSSIWTPGGERPIRPEPAAGPAGPAGLGDDDEHELSPEEMQQQMLALQQQLAETPAAEVVANHCFGLFELAALHLSLQPPQLGEATVAIDALNAIVEGLTGRLGQHEGQLKEGLASLKLAFVQIRAANLGQAEPPPS
;
A
#
# COMPACT_ATOMS: atom_id res chain seq x y z
N MET A 1 -33.16 -19.94 5.92
CA MET A 1 -33.00 -20.04 5.76
C MET A 1 -32.52 -20.14 5.39
N SER A 2 -32.32 -20.04 5.28
CA SER A 2 -32.08 -20.03 4.86
C SER A 2 -31.38 -19.85 4.50
N SER A 3 -31.19 -19.60 4.43
CA SER A 3 -30.80 -19.33 4.08
C SER A 3 -29.98 -19.08 4.01
N ILE A 4 -29.84 -18.85 4.10
CA ILE A 4 -29.47 -18.54 3.97
C ILE A 4 -28.45 -18.71 4.02
N TRP A 5 -28.34 -18.71 4.28
CA TRP A 5 -27.77 -18.86 4.29
C TRP A 5 -27.36 -19.48 3.76
N THR A 6 -27.36 -19.12 3.41
CA THR A 6 -27.47 -19.60 2.76
C THR A 6 -26.99 -19.90 2.00
N PRO A 7 -26.99 -20.23 2.08
CA PRO A 7 -27.03 -20.43 1.30
C PRO A 7 -27.23 -20.63 0.56
N GLY A 8 -27.45 -20.42 0.68
CA GLY A 8 -28.26 -20.44 -0.02
C GLY A 8 -28.50 -20.14 -0.42
N GLY A 9 -28.57 -19.97 -0.14
CA GLY A 9 -29.41 -19.62 -0.42
C GLY A 9 -29.35 -19.11 -0.80
N GLU A 10 -29.46 -18.76 -0.76
CA GLU A 10 -30.02 -18.22 -1.05
C GLU A 10 -29.78 -17.87 -1.64
N ARG A 11 -29.85 -17.85 -1.61
CA ARG A 11 -30.22 -17.31 -2.14
C ARG A 11 -30.20 -17.14 -2.82
N PRO A 12 -30.43 -16.98 -2.92
CA PRO A 12 -30.79 -16.45 -3.59
C PRO A 12 -30.66 -16.06 -4.16
N ILE A 13 -30.83 -15.91 -4.14
CA ILE A 13 -31.22 -15.35 -4.57
C ILE A 13 -31.03 -15.11 -5.05
N ARG A 14 -31.26 -14.94 -5.25
CA ARG A 14 -31.68 -14.49 -5.67
C ARG A 14 -31.73 -14.22 -6.20
N PRO A 15 -32.04 -14.06 -6.41
CA PRO A 15 -32.43 -13.42 -6.95
C PRO A 15 -32.42 -13.07 -7.37
N GLU A 16 -32.61 -12.73 -7.51
CA GLU A 16 -33.02 -12.13 -7.78
C GLU A 16 -33.01 -11.80 -8.19
N PRO A 17 -33.33 -11.73 -8.42
CA PRO A 17 -33.66 -11.05 -8.90
C PRO A 17 -33.79 -10.63 -9.29
N ALA A 18 -34.01 -10.41 -9.37
CA ALA A 18 -34.38 -9.76 -9.63
C ALA A 18 -34.31 -9.16 -9.79
N ALA A 19 -34.42 -9.00 -9.87
CA ALA A 19 -34.59 -8.29 -10.04
C ALA A 19 -34.44 -7.77 -10.31
N GLY A 20 -34.42 -7.69 -10.49
CA GLY A 20 -34.58 -7.05 -10.75
C GLY A 20 -34.28 -6.45 -11.02
N PRO A 21 -34.55 -6.09 -11.12
CA PRO A 21 -34.37 -5.29 -11.54
C PRO A 21 -34.07 -4.60 -11.65
N ALA A 22 -34.12 -4.46 -11.53
CA ALA A 22 -33.85 -3.74 -11.60
C ALA A 22 -33.43 -3.15 -11.51
N GLY A 23 -33.33 -3.23 -11.51
CA GLY A 23 -32.97 -2.66 -11.42
C GLY A 23 -32.41 -2.17 -11.36
N PRO A 24 -32.50 -1.94 -11.11
CA PRO A 24 -32.00 -1.24 -11.09
C PRO A 24 -31.30 -1.09 -11.39
N ALA A 25 -31.45 -1.33 -11.36
CA ALA A 25 -30.78 -1.25 -11.61
C ALA A 25 -30.10 -0.87 -12.09
N GLY A 26 -30.11 -1.05 -12.48
CA GLY A 26 -29.31 -0.55 -13.24
C GLY A 26 -28.35 0.05 -12.68
N LEU A 27 -28.54 0.12 -12.24
CA LEU A 27 -27.72 0.63 -11.76
C LEU A 27 -26.53 0.40 -11.74
N GLY A 28 -26.15 0.29 -11.20
CA GLY A 28 -24.85 0.08 -10.97
C GLY A 28 -24.17 -0.62 -12.01
N ASP A 29 -24.74 -1.47 -12.56
CA ASP A 29 -24.03 -2.14 -13.50
C ASP A 29 -23.51 -1.24 -14.48
N ASP A 30 -24.09 -0.24 -14.68
CA ASP A 30 -23.52 0.64 -15.57
C ASP A 30 -22.23 1.01 -15.14
N ASP A 31 -22.08 1.17 -13.92
CA ASP A 31 -20.86 1.65 -13.47
C ASP A 31 -19.88 0.65 -13.68
N GLU A 32 -20.16 -0.53 -13.54
CA GLU A 32 -19.17 -1.43 -13.67
C GLU A 32 -19.11 -1.89 -15.02
N HIS A 33 -19.83 -1.29 -15.89
CA HIS A 33 -19.75 -1.78 -17.20
C HIS A 33 -18.35 -1.64 -17.69
N GLU A 34 -17.96 -2.51 -18.56
CA GLU A 34 -16.65 -2.49 -19.08
C GLU A 34 -16.50 -1.40 -20.06
N LEU A 35 -15.38 -0.75 -20.03
CA LEU A 35 -15.09 0.29 -20.98
C LEU A 35 -14.89 -0.30 -22.36
N SER A 36 -15.29 0.43 -23.39
CA SER A 36 -14.98 0.00 -24.73
C SER A 36 -13.49 0.07 -24.95
N PRO A 37 -12.95 -0.65 -25.93
CA PRO A 37 -11.53 -0.58 -26.19
C PRO A 37 -11.04 0.85 -26.46
N GLU A 38 -11.86 1.66 -27.11
CA GLU A 38 -11.47 3.04 -27.37
C GLU A 38 -11.44 3.84 -26.10
N GLU A 39 -12.40 3.65 -25.22
CA GLU A 39 -12.42 4.35 -23.96
C GLU A 39 -11.23 3.94 -23.10
N MET A 40 -10.93 2.65 -23.09
CA MET A 40 -9.76 2.20 -22.33
C MET A 40 -8.50 2.81 -22.86
N GLN A 41 -8.38 2.90 -24.18
CA GLN A 41 -7.19 3.49 -24.78
C GLN A 41 -7.09 4.96 -24.44
N GLN A 42 -8.22 5.67 -24.46
CA GLN A 42 -8.22 7.09 -24.11
C GLN A 42 -7.84 7.30 -22.66
N GLN A 43 -8.34 6.46 -21.77
CA GLN A 43 -7.99 6.55 -20.37
C GLN A 43 -6.52 6.26 -20.16
N MET A 44 -6.00 5.28 -20.87
CA MET A 44 -4.59 4.95 -20.77
C MET A 44 -3.73 6.12 -21.24
N LEU A 45 -4.11 6.75 -22.35
CA LEU A 45 -3.36 7.89 -22.86
C LEU A 45 -3.42 9.06 -21.87
N ALA A 46 -4.59 9.31 -21.29
CA ALA A 46 -4.72 10.38 -20.32
C ALA A 46 -3.84 10.14 -19.12
N LEU A 47 -3.84 8.90 -18.64
CA LEU A 47 -3.00 8.54 -17.50
C LEU A 47 -1.53 8.69 -17.84
N GLN A 48 -1.13 8.27 -19.03
CA GLN A 48 0.25 8.41 -19.45
C GLN A 48 0.67 9.87 -19.53
N GLN A 49 -0.22 10.72 -20.05
CA GLN A 49 0.10 12.14 -20.13
C GLN A 49 0.23 12.75 -18.75
N GLN A 50 -0.70 12.41 -17.87
CA GLN A 50 -0.65 12.91 -16.51
C GLN A 50 0.63 12.48 -15.81
N LEU A 51 1.01 11.23 -15.99
CA LEU A 51 2.22 10.72 -15.37
C LEU A 51 3.45 11.39 -15.97
N ALA A 52 3.42 11.61 -17.29
CA ALA A 52 4.56 12.24 -17.95
C ALA A 52 4.76 13.69 -17.50
N GLU A 53 3.68 14.35 -17.11
CA GLU A 53 3.78 15.73 -16.65
C GLU A 53 4.20 15.82 -15.19
N THR A 54 4.07 14.74 -14.46
CA THR A 54 4.47 14.74 -13.06
C THR A 54 5.97 14.49 -12.97
N PRO A 55 6.71 15.31 -12.22
CA PRO A 55 8.14 15.06 -12.07
C PRO A 55 8.40 13.68 -11.49
N ALA A 56 9.36 12.99 -12.06
CA ALA A 56 9.69 11.64 -11.59
C ALA A 56 10.09 11.66 -10.12
N ALA A 57 10.72 12.76 -9.69
CA ALA A 57 11.12 12.87 -8.29
C ALA A 57 9.93 12.77 -7.36
N GLU A 58 8.78 13.34 -7.77
CA GLU A 58 7.58 13.25 -6.94
C GLU A 58 7.04 11.84 -6.89
N VAL A 59 7.02 11.17 -8.02
CA VAL A 59 6.52 9.79 -8.06
C VAL A 59 7.40 8.90 -7.19
N VAL A 60 8.72 9.05 -7.32
CA VAL A 60 9.64 8.26 -6.53
C VAL A 60 9.48 8.58 -5.05
N ALA A 61 9.34 9.87 -4.71
CA ALA A 61 9.16 10.25 -3.31
C ALA A 61 7.91 9.61 -2.72
N ASN A 62 6.83 9.56 -3.49
CA ASN A 62 5.61 8.92 -3.01
C ASN A 62 5.83 7.45 -2.71
N HIS A 63 6.58 6.77 -3.57
CA HIS A 63 6.90 5.38 -3.29
C HIS A 63 7.79 5.24 -2.07
N CYS A 64 8.68 6.22 -1.86
CA CYS A 64 9.52 6.20 -0.67
C CYS A 64 8.69 6.36 0.61
N PHE A 65 7.67 7.21 0.58
CA PHE A 65 6.78 7.30 1.73
C PHE A 65 6.08 5.98 2.00
N GLY A 66 5.72 5.24 0.95
CA GLY A 66 5.15 3.92 1.11
C GLY A 66 6.12 2.95 1.75
N LEU A 67 7.38 3.01 1.35
CA LEU A 67 8.41 2.16 1.97
C LEU A 67 8.63 2.54 3.42
N PHE A 68 8.56 3.84 3.72
CA PHE A 68 8.67 4.31 5.09
C PHE A 68 7.57 3.71 5.95
N GLU A 69 6.34 3.78 5.44
CA GLU A 69 5.20 3.23 6.17
C GLU A 69 5.32 1.72 6.35
N LEU A 70 5.80 1.04 5.33
CA LEU A 70 5.99 -0.40 5.41
C LEU A 70 6.99 -0.75 6.49
N ALA A 71 8.11 -0.04 6.53
CA ALA A 71 9.12 -0.28 7.55
C ALA A 71 8.54 -0.02 8.94
N ALA A 72 7.83 1.09 9.10
CA ALA A 72 7.23 1.42 10.38
C ALA A 72 6.24 0.36 10.82
N LEU A 73 5.47 -0.16 9.87
CA LEU A 73 4.52 -1.22 10.19
C LEU A 73 5.22 -2.44 10.75
N HIS A 74 6.26 -2.90 10.06
CA HIS A 74 6.95 -4.11 10.51
C HIS A 74 7.63 -3.90 11.86
N LEU A 75 8.10 -2.68 12.13
CA LEU A 75 8.70 -2.41 13.42
C LEU A 75 7.68 -2.35 14.54
N SER A 76 6.43 -2.01 14.23
CA SER A 76 5.41 -1.84 15.26
C SER A 76 4.64 -3.11 15.58
N LEU A 77 4.91 -4.18 14.85
CA LEU A 77 4.23 -5.45 15.10
C LEU A 77 4.74 -6.10 16.37
N GLN A 78 3.95 -6.99 16.94
CA GLN A 78 4.28 -7.68 18.17
C GLN A 78 4.23 -9.17 17.92
N PRO A 79 5.39 -9.82 17.76
CA PRO A 79 6.73 -9.24 17.86
C PRO A 79 7.12 -8.50 16.58
N PRO A 80 8.10 -7.61 16.67
CA PRO A 80 8.54 -6.88 15.49
C PRO A 80 9.12 -7.82 14.44
N GLN A 81 8.83 -7.51 13.19
CA GLN A 81 9.38 -8.31 12.09
C GLN A 81 10.62 -7.60 11.58
N LEU A 82 11.73 -7.81 12.27
CA LEU A 82 12.95 -7.05 11.99
C LEU A 82 13.53 -7.37 10.62
N GLY A 83 13.42 -8.62 10.18
CA GLY A 83 13.91 -8.98 8.85
C GLY A 83 13.17 -8.26 7.75
N GLU A 84 11.85 -8.17 7.88
CA GLU A 84 11.06 -7.47 6.89
C GLU A 84 11.30 -5.98 6.96
N ALA A 85 11.43 -5.44 8.16
CA ALA A 85 11.72 -4.02 8.32
C ALA A 85 13.07 -3.68 7.70
N THR A 86 14.05 -4.57 7.81
CA THR A 86 15.36 -4.33 7.23
C THR A 86 15.26 -4.16 5.71
N VAL A 87 14.49 -5.03 5.05
CA VAL A 87 14.34 -4.93 3.61
C VAL A 87 13.77 -3.57 3.23
N ALA A 88 12.72 -3.14 3.94
CA ALA A 88 12.07 -1.87 3.62
C ALA A 88 13.00 -0.69 3.90
N ILE A 89 13.73 -0.73 5.02
CA ILE A 89 14.66 0.34 5.36
C ILE A 89 15.81 0.41 4.37
N ASP A 90 16.35 -0.76 4.00
CA ASP A 90 17.45 -0.78 3.05
C ASP A 90 17.02 -0.28 1.68
N ALA A 91 15.82 -0.64 1.25
CA ALA A 91 15.31 -0.16 -0.03
C ALA A 91 15.15 1.36 0.01
N LEU A 92 14.56 1.88 1.08
CA LEU A 92 14.39 3.32 1.22
C LEU A 92 15.75 4.01 1.26
N ASN A 93 16.68 3.46 2.02
CA ASN A 93 18.01 4.03 2.12
C ASN A 93 18.71 4.07 0.76
N ALA A 94 18.60 2.98 -0.01
CA ALA A 94 19.25 2.91 -1.31
C ALA A 94 18.71 3.99 -2.24
N ILE A 95 17.40 4.19 -2.22
CA ILE A 95 16.80 5.19 -3.09
C ILE A 95 17.20 6.59 -2.64
N VAL A 96 17.10 6.88 -1.35
CA VAL A 96 17.40 8.22 -0.85
C VAL A 96 18.86 8.57 -1.09
N GLU A 97 19.77 7.63 -0.83
CA GLU A 97 21.17 7.91 -1.05
C GLU A 97 21.54 7.98 -2.51
N GLY A 98 20.94 7.11 -3.32
CA GLY A 98 21.23 7.10 -4.74
C GLY A 98 20.71 8.33 -5.46
N LEU A 99 19.67 8.97 -4.90
CA LEU A 99 19.07 10.13 -5.54
C LEU A 99 19.30 11.41 -4.74
N THR A 100 20.36 11.45 -3.94
CA THR A 100 20.66 12.64 -3.17
C THR A 100 20.75 13.85 -4.10
N GLY A 101 20.02 14.91 -3.73
CA GLY A 101 19.97 16.12 -4.54
C GLY A 101 18.99 16.05 -5.68
N ARG A 102 18.28 14.91 -5.85
CA ARG A 102 17.39 14.73 -6.98
C ARG A 102 15.96 14.37 -6.59
N LEU A 103 15.64 14.33 -5.30
CA LEU A 103 14.30 13.97 -4.85
C LEU A 103 13.40 15.19 -4.65
N GLY A 104 13.90 16.38 -4.96
CA GLY A 104 13.07 17.56 -4.89
C GLY A 104 12.76 17.98 -3.49
N GLN A 105 11.57 18.56 -3.32
CA GLN A 105 11.20 19.14 -2.03
C GLN A 105 10.98 18.11 -0.95
N HIS A 106 10.80 16.84 -1.30
CA HIS A 106 10.57 15.80 -0.31
C HIS A 106 11.84 15.20 0.24
N GLU A 107 12.98 15.55 -0.31
CA GLU A 107 14.22 14.87 0.05
C GLU A 107 14.56 15.03 1.54
N GLY A 108 14.41 16.25 2.07
CA GLY A 108 14.72 16.49 3.47
C GLY A 108 13.85 15.65 4.39
N GLN A 109 12.55 15.62 4.09
CA GLN A 109 11.62 14.86 4.91
C GLN A 109 11.92 13.37 4.85
N LEU A 110 12.28 12.87 3.67
CA LEU A 110 12.62 11.46 3.53
C LEU A 110 13.89 11.11 4.28
N LYS A 111 14.88 12.00 4.25
CA LYS A 111 16.12 11.76 4.99
C LYS A 111 15.87 11.72 6.48
N GLU A 112 15.06 12.65 6.98
CA GLU A 112 14.73 12.66 8.39
C GLU A 112 13.96 11.43 8.80
N GLY A 113 12.99 11.04 7.98
CA GLY A 113 12.21 9.84 8.27
C GLY A 113 13.09 8.60 8.27
N LEU A 114 14.01 8.52 7.31
CA LEU A 114 14.92 7.38 7.25
C LEU A 114 15.80 7.31 8.50
N ALA A 115 16.32 8.45 8.94
CA ALA A 115 17.14 8.48 10.15
C ALA A 115 16.31 8.01 11.35
N SER A 116 15.07 8.45 11.44
CA SER A 116 14.20 8.04 12.53
C SER A 116 13.92 6.53 12.48
N LEU A 117 13.71 5.99 11.28
CA LEU A 117 13.50 4.56 11.14
C LEU A 117 14.73 3.77 11.58
N LYS A 118 15.91 4.23 11.19
CA LYS A 118 17.13 3.53 11.56
C LYS A 118 17.32 3.54 13.07
N LEU A 119 17.03 4.68 13.70
CA LEU A 119 17.13 4.76 15.15
C LEU A 119 16.11 3.86 15.82
N ALA A 120 14.87 3.89 15.36
CA ALA A 120 13.83 3.03 15.92
C ALA A 120 14.20 1.55 15.75
N PHE A 121 14.75 1.21 14.59
CA PHE A 121 15.16 -0.18 14.33
C PHE A 121 16.21 -0.63 15.35
N VAL A 122 17.21 0.21 15.58
CA VAL A 122 18.28 -0.14 16.53
C VAL A 122 17.70 -0.30 17.94
N GLN A 123 16.81 0.59 18.34
CA GLN A 123 16.24 0.54 19.67
C GLN A 123 15.36 -0.68 19.86
N ILE A 124 14.53 -0.99 18.84
CA ILE A 124 13.64 -2.13 18.94
C ILE A 124 14.44 -3.43 18.89
N ARG A 125 15.47 -3.47 18.07
CA ARG A 125 16.31 -4.65 17.98
C ARG A 125 17.01 -4.89 19.30
N ALA A 126 17.52 -3.85 19.92
CA ALA A 126 18.21 -3.99 21.21
C ALA A 126 17.23 -4.49 22.27
N ALA A 127 16.03 -3.94 22.31
CA ALA A 127 15.02 -4.38 23.26
C ALA A 127 14.61 -5.82 23.01
N ASN A 128 14.48 -6.18 21.72
CA ASN A 128 14.08 -7.53 21.36
C ASN A 128 15.15 -8.54 21.73
N LEU A 129 16.42 -8.19 21.51
CA LEU A 129 17.53 -9.06 21.89
C LEU A 129 17.62 -9.19 23.41
N GLY A 130 17.40 -8.09 24.13
CA GLY A 130 17.41 -8.14 25.57
C GLY A 130 16.33 -9.03 26.14
N GLN A 131 15.19 -9.08 25.48
CA GLN A 131 14.12 -9.94 25.92
C GLN A 131 14.35 -11.38 25.50
N ALA A 132 14.97 -11.57 24.34
CA ALA A 132 15.18 -12.93 23.83
C ALA A 132 16.29 -13.63 24.57
N GLU A 133 17.27 -12.90 25.09
CA GLU A 133 18.39 -13.54 25.76
C GLU A 133 18.15 -13.50 27.24
N PRO A 134 18.22 -14.65 27.92
CA PRO A 134 18.10 -14.60 29.37
C PRO A 134 19.29 -13.86 29.95
N PRO A 135 19.08 -13.14 31.04
CA PRO A 135 20.20 -12.44 31.64
C PRO A 135 21.25 -13.43 32.10
N PRO A 136 22.49 -13.05 32.03
CA PRO A 136 23.54 -13.92 32.54
C PRO A 136 23.37 -14.07 34.03
N SER A 137 23.53 -15.25 34.50
CA SER A 137 23.34 -15.51 35.92
C SER A 137 24.59 -15.25 36.70
#